data_f751ed0bd29fc2f3f72d88805d7fe586
#
_entry.id   f751ed0bd29fc2f3f72d88805d7fe586
#
_cell.length_a   1.000
_cell.length_b   1.000
_cell.length_c   1.000
_cell.angle_alpha   90.00
_cell.angle_beta   90.00
_cell.angle_gamma   90.00
#
_symmetry.space_group_name_H-M   'P 1'
#
loop_
_entity.id
_entity.type
_entity.pdbx_description
1 polymer ?
#
loop_
_entity_poly.entity_id
_entity_poly.type
_entity_poly.pdbx_seq_one_letter_code
_entity_poly.pdbx_strand_id
1 'polypeptide(L)'
;LPALISIPLTIFWIIGFINTVNLIDGLDGLAAGVAAIASVAIAMLAFQMGQWESAACMVAMAGSALAFLQYNFNPAKIFMGDTGSMFLGYIIAVVSVLGAMKTAAAAVLFVPLIALTVPIMDTLMAIVRRKLSGIPIFAPDKSHLHHPESLHRPHIPHRSAHHNLEYSYNTD
;
A
#
# COMPACT_ATOMS: atom_id res chain seq x y z
N LEU A 1 -3.98 13.54 -29.29
CA LEU A 1 -5.23 13.98 -28.65
C LEU A 1 -5.16 15.49 -28.47
N PRO A 2 -6.29 16.26 -28.65
CA PRO A 2 -6.31 17.69 -28.33
C PRO A 2 -5.94 17.92 -26.85
N ALA A 3 -5.25 19.03 -26.57
CA ALA A 3 -4.82 19.36 -25.19
C ALA A 3 -5.98 19.37 -24.19
N LEU A 4 -7.17 19.78 -24.63
CA LEU A 4 -8.39 19.80 -23.84
C LEU A 4 -8.78 18.42 -23.26
N ILE A 5 -8.43 17.33 -23.94
CA ILE A 5 -8.73 15.96 -23.51
C ILE A 5 -7.49 15.33 -22.86
N SER A 6 -6.29 15.57 -23.40
CA SER A 6 -5.08 14.93 -22.88
C SER A 6 -4.70 15.41 -21.49
N ILE A 7 -4.90 16.70 -21.17
CA ILE A 7 -4.55 17.22 -19.85
C ILE A 7 -5.42 16.59 -18.73
N PRO A 8 -6.77 16.63 -18.80
CA PRO A 8 -7.60 15.98 -17.78
C PRO A 8 -7.32 14.48 -17.66
N LEU A 9 -7.10 13.79 -18.79
CA LEU A 9 -6.80 12.35 -18.78
C LEU A 9 -5.47 12.05 -18.07
N THR A 10 -4.44 12.86 -18.32
CA THR A 10 -3.13 12.72 -17.65
C THR A 10 -3.24 12.98 -16.14
N ILE A 11 -3.98 14.00 -15.74
CA ILE A 11 -4.22 14.30 -14.32
C ILE A 11 -4.95 13.15 -13.66
N PHE A 12 -6.03 12.67 -14.28
CA PHE A 12 -6.79 11.52 -13.77
C PHE A 12 -5.92 10.28 -13.64
N TRP A 13 -5.05 10.02 -14.62
CA TRP A 13 -4.10 8.91 -14.60
C TRP A 13 -3.14 9.01 -13.43
N ILE A 14 -2.49 10.15 -13.25
CA ILE A 14 -1.51 10.37 -12.16
C ILE A 14 -2.19 10.22 -10.80
N ILE A 15 -3.34 10.87 -10.60
CA ILE A 15 -4.09 10.79 -9.34
C ILE A 15 -4.55 9.35 -9.09
N GLY A 16 -5.00 8.65 -10.11
CA GLY A 16 -5.41 7.25 -10.02
C GLY A 16 -4.29 6.35 -9.52
N PHE A 17 -3.08 6.49 -10.08
CA PHE A 17 -1.92 5.71 -9.66
C PHE A 17 -1.48 6.03 -8.24
N ILE A 18 -1.40 7.32 -7.88
CA ILE A 18 -1.05 7.75 -6.52
C ILE A 18 -1.99 7.10 -5.51
N ASN A 19 -3.30 7.21 -5.73
CA ASN A 19 -4.28 6.64 -4.81
C ASN A 19 -4.25 5.11 -4.78
N THR A 20 -4.03 4.47 -5.93
CA THR A 20 -3.98 3.01 -6.02
C THR A 20 -2.80 2.45 -5.24
N VAL A 21 -1.59 2.99 -5.45
CA VAL A 21 -0.40 2.51 -4.73
C VAL A 21 -0.52 2.80 -3.24
N ASN A 22 -1.08 3.95 -2.85
CA ASN A 22 -1.36 4.25 -1.46
C ASN A 22 -2.37 3.27 -0.83
N LEU A 23 -3.41 2.89 -1.57
CA LEU A 23 -4.42 1.97 -1.07
C LEU A 23 -3.88 0.55 -0.85
N ILE A 24 -2.95 0.08 -1.70
CA ILE A 24 -2.35 -1.26 -1.56
C ILE A 24 -1.22 -1.32 -0.52
N ASP A 25 -0.77 -0.18 0.03
CA ASP A 25 0.23 -0.11 1.11
C ASP A 25 -0.33 -0.55 2.49
N GLY A 26 -1.54 -1.06 2.53
CA GLY A 26 -2.16 -1.61 3.73
C GLY A 26 -1.68 -3.02 4.13
N LEU A 27 -0.85 -3.68 3.33
CA LEU A 27 -0.31 -5.02 3.59
C LEU A 27 1.21 -5.02 3.46
N ASP A 28 1.88 -5.70 4.41
CA ASP A 28 3.34 -5.83 4.47
C ASP A 28 3.92 -6.30 3.14
N GLY A 29 4.82 -5.54 2.56
CA GLY A 29 5.54 -5.84 1.33
C GLY A 29 4.75 -5.71 0.03
N LEU A 30 3.44 -5.52 0.08
CA LEU A 30 2.60 -5.57 -1.13
C LEU A 30 2.89 -4.37 -2.04
N ALA A 31 2.82 -3.15 -1.54
CA ALA A 31 3.06 -1.95 -2.34
C ALA A 31 4.48 -1.90 -2.90
N ALA A 32 5.49 -2.20 -2.07
CA ALA A 32 6.88 -2.26 -2.50
C ALA A 32 7.12 -3.35 -3.54
N GLY A 33 6.53 -4.54 -3.36
CA GLY A 33 6.64 -5.66 -4.29
C GLY A 33 6.00 -5.35 -5.65
N VAL A 34 4.78 -4.82 -5.66
CA VAL A 34 4.09 -4.40 -6.88
C VAL A 34 4.85 -3.28 -7.59
N ALA A 35 5.33 -2.27 -6.85
CA ALA A 35 6.13 -1.19 -7.42
C ALA A 35 7.44 -1.70 -8.02
N ALA A 36 8.13 -2.64 -7.38
CA ALA A 36 9.35 -3.24 -7.92
C ALA A 36 9.09 -3.97 -9.25
N ILE A 37 8.06 -4.82 -9.30
CA ILE A 37 7.70 -5.57 -10.51
C ILE A 37 7.29 -4.61 -11.64
N ALA A 38 6.43 -3.63 -11.35
CA ALA A 38 6.01 -2.64 -12.32
C ALA A 38 7.19 -1.84 -12.87
N SER A 39 8.11 -1.42 -11.98
CA SER A 39 9.31 -0.67 -12.36
C SER A 39 10.24 -1.47 -13.25
N VAL A 40 10.48 -2.75 -12.97
CA VAL A 40 11.27 -3.64 -13.84
C VAL A 40 10.62 -3.76 -15.21
N ALA A 41 9.31 -4.01 -15.27
CA ALA A 41 8.59 -4.17 -16.53
C ALA A 41 8.65 -2.88 -17.38
N ILE A 42 8.41 -1.72 -16.78
CA ILE A 42 8.49 -0.42 -17.47
C ILE A 42 9.93 -0.12 -17.88
N ALA A 43 10.94 -0.43 -17.06
CA ALA A 43 12.34 -0.26 -17.41
C ALA A 43 12.73 -1.06 -18.66
N MET A 44 12.30 -2.33 -18.71
CA MET A 44 12.58 -3.20 -19.88
C MET A 44 11.92 -2.65 -21.15
N LEU A 45 10.68 -2.19 -21.06
CA LEU A 45 9.98 -1.59 -22.20
C LEU A 45 10.64 -0.28 -22.64
N ALA A 46 10.96 0.60 -21.69
CA ALA A 46 11.63 1.87 -21.97
C ALA A 46 13.01 1.65 -22.64
N PHE A 47 13.75 0.64 -22.18
CA PHE A 47 15.02 0.25 -22.77
C PHE A 47 14.86 -0.21 -24.23
N GLN A 48 13.89 -1.08 -24.51
CA GLN A 48 13.60 -1.56 -25.88
C GLN A 48 13.18 -0.43 -26.81
N MET A 49 12.54 0.61 -26.25
CA MET A 49 12.10 1.80 -26.99
C MET A 49 13.21 2.87 -27.15
N GLY A 50 14.40 2.62 -26.61
CA GLY A 50 15.52 3.59 -26.66
C GLY A 50 15.31 4.78 -25.72
N GLN A 51 14.40 4.68 -24.74
CA GLN A 51 14.11 5.74 -23.75
C GLN A 51 15.00 5.58 -22.52
N TRP A 52 16.29 5.86 -22.67
CA TRP A 52 17.32 5.60 -21.68
C TRP A 52 17.08 6.29 -20.33
N GLU A 53 16.59 7.53 -20.35
CA GLU A 53 16.29 8.30 -19.13
C GLU A 53 15.15 7.66 -18.32
N SER A 54 14.06 7.26 -19.01
CA SER A 54 12.94 6.56 -18.40
C SER A 54 13.37 5.19 -17.87
N ALA A 55 14.18 4.45 -18.63
CA ALA A 55 14.70 3.16 -18.21
C ALA A 55 15.59 3.29 -16.96
N ALA A 56 16.52 4.25 -16.94
CA ALA A 56 17.38 4.50 -15.79
C ALA A 56 16.58 4.88 -14.54
N CYS A 57 15.59 5.75 -14.68
CA CYS A 57 14.69 6.12 -13.58
C CYS A 57 13.95 4.89 -13.00
N MET A 58 13.43 4.04 -13.87
CA MET A 58 12.70 2.84 -13.45
C MET A 58 13.61 1.76 -12.84
N VAL A 59 14.85 1.61 -13.32
CA VAL A 59 15.83 0.72 -12.69
C VAL A 59 16.17 1.20 -11.27
N ALA A 60 16.40 2.50 -11.11
CA ALA A 60 16.66 3.08 -9.78
C ALA A 60 15.48 2.88 -8.84
N MET A 61 14.25 3.06 -9.34
CA MET A 61 13.04 2.81 -8.57
C MET A 61 12.90 1.33 -8.18
N ALA A 62 13.13 0.41 -9.12
CA ALA A 62 13.09 -1.03 -8.84
C ALA A 62 14.10 -1.43 -7.76
N GLY A 63 15.34 -0.93 -7.87
CA GLY A 63 16.38 -1.17 -6.88
C GLY A 63 16.01 -0.64 -5.50
N SER A 64 15.46 0.57 -5.42
CA SER A 64 15.01 1.18 -4.17
C SER A 64 13.85 0.41 -3.54
N ALA A 65 12.86 0.01 -4.34
CA ALA A 65 11.72 -0.76 -3.87
C ALA A 65 12.14 -2.16 -3.38
N LEU A 66 13.05 -2.84 -4.09
CA LEU A 66 13.60 -4.13 -3.66
C LEU A 66 14.43 -4.02 -2.38
N ALA A 67 15.24 -2.96 -2.24
CA ALA A 67 16.00 -2.72 -1.01
C ALA A 67 15.06 -2.46 0.18
N PHE A 68 14.03 -1.66 -0.01
CA PHE A 68 13.02 -1.41 1.01
C PHE A 68 12.26 -2.69 1.38
N LEU A 69 11.93 -3.52 0.39
CA LEU A 69 11.18 -4.76 0.57
C LEU A 69 11.85 -5.73 1.54
N GLN A 70 13.19 -5.74 1.64
CA GLN A 70 13.93 -6.56 2.61
C GLN A 70 13.52 -6.27 4.06
N TYR A 71 13.10 -5.05 4.35
CA TYR A 71 12.68 -4.62 5.69
C TYR A 71 11.16 -4.53 5.84
N ASN A 72 10.44 -4.40 4.73
CA ASN A 72 8.99 -4.27 4.69
C ASN A 72 8.27 -5.60 4.41
N PHE A 73 9.03 -6.68 4.08
CA PHE A 73 8.44 -8.02 3.90
C PHE A 73 7.88 -8.54 5.22
N ASN A 74 6.77 -9.30 5.13
CA ASN A 74 6.08 -9.81 6.32
C ASN A 74 6.95 -10.75 7.18
N PRO A 75 7.09 -10.53 8.50
CA PRO A 75 6.55 -9.41 9.27
C PRO A 75 7.38 -8.13 9.08
N ALA A 76 6.71 -7.02 8.72
CA ALA A 76 7.38 -5.77 8.40
C ALA A 76 8.08 -5.18 9.62
N LYS A 77 9.34 -4.74 9.42
CA LYS A 77 10.13 -4.00 10.43
C LYS A 77 10.02 -2.49 10.25
N ILE A 78 9.75 -2.04 9.03
CA ILE A 78 9.53 -0.64 8.66
C ILE A 78 8.33 -0.53 7.73
N PHE A 79 7.64 0.60 7.80
CA PHE A 79 6.49 0.91 6.97
C PHE A 79 6.81 2.05 6.02
N MET A 80 6.22 2.02 4.82
CA MET A 80 6.45 3.02 3.78
C MET A 80 5.76 4.34 4.09
N GLY A 81 4.53 4.25 4.60
CA GLY A 81 3.66 5.39 4.86
C GLY A 81 3.18 6.09 3.58
N ASP A 82 2.23 7.01 3.76
CA ASP A 82 1.57 7.70 2.64
C ASP A 82 2.55 8.43 1.72
N THR A 83 3.58 9.06 2.28
CA THR A 83 4.58 9.78 1.50
C THR A 83 5.33 8.86 0.53
N GLY A 84 5.74 7.68 1.01
CA GLY A 84 6.47 6.72 0.19
C GLY A 84 5.58 6.08 -0.87
N SER A 85 4.40 5.61 -0.50
CA SER A 85 3.46 4.96 -1.42
C SER A 85 2.94 5.90 -2.49
N MET A 86 2.59 7.15 -2.12
CA MET A 86 2.19 8.17 -3.09
C MET A 86 3.32 8.54 -4.05
N PHE A 87 4.55 8.63 -3.54
CA PHE A 87 5.73 8.90 -4.37
C PHE A 87 5.97 7.79 -5.39
N LEU A 88 5.89 6.52 -4.99
CA LEU A 88 6.01 5.38 -5.90
C LEU A 88 4.92 5.45 -7.00
N GLY A 89 3.67 5.67 -6.60
CA GLY A 89 2.55 5.80 -7.53
C GLY A 89 2.75 6.95 -8.53
N TYR A 90 3.22 8.10 -8.05
CA TYR A 90 3.50 9.26 -8.88
C TYR A 90 4.56 8.98 -9.94
N ILE A 91 5.73 8.44 -9.57
CA ILE A 91 6.82 8.16 -10.50
C ILE A 91 6.40 7.13 -11.55
N ILE A 92 5.76 6.03 -11.15
CA ILE A 92 5.24 5.01 -12.07
C ILE A 92 4.28 5.65 -13.08
N ALA A 93 3.35 6.48 -12.62
CA ALA A 93 2.38 7.14 -13.47
C ALA A 93 3.05 8.09 -14.47
N VAL A 94 3.95 8.95 -14.01
CA VAL A 94 4.63 9.93 -14.87
C VAL A 94 5.46 9.24 -15.94
N VAL A 95 6.27 8.24 -15.57
CA VAL A 95 7.11 7.54 -16.55
C VAL A 95 6.27 6.74 -17.53
N SER A 96 5.16 6.13 -17.11
CA SER A 96 4.25 5.43 -18.01
C SER A 96 3.60 6.38 -19.04
N VAL A 97 3.21 7.59 -18.64
CA VAL A 97 2.67 8.62 -19.54
C VAL A 97 3.75 9.10 -20.53
N LEU A 98 4.95 9.37 -20.05
CA LEU A 98 6.07 9.79 -20.92
C LEU A 98 6.41 8.71 -21.95
N GLY A 99 6.41 7.46 -21.57
CA GLY A 99 6.57 6.32 -22.46
C GLY A 99 5.47 6.23 -23.52
N ALA A 100 4.23 6.38 -23.14
CA ALA A 100 3.08 6.36 -24.05
C ALA A 100 3.06 7.51 -25.04
N MET A 101 3.55 8.69 -24.68
CA MET A 101 3.64 9.85 -25.58
C MET A 101 4.67 9.66 -26.70
N LYS A 102 5.73 8.88 -26.48
CA LYS A 102 6.82 8.70 -27.46
C LYS A 102 6.56 7.56 -28.45
N THR A 103 5.73 6.62 -28.11
CA THR A 103 5.40 5.46 -28.96
C THR A 103 3.96 5.04 -28.67
N ALA A 104 3.20 4.64 -29.65
CA ALA A 104 1.82 4.15 -29.51
C ALA A 104 1.74 2.88 -28.61
N ALA A 105 2.16 3.03 -27.38
CA ALA A 105 2.46 1.97 -26.43
C ALA A 105 1.24 1.59 -25.61
N ALA A 106 0.27 0.97 -26.25
CA ALA A 106 -0.80 0.26 -25.54
C ALA A 106 -0.21 -0.69 -24.45
N ALA A 107 0.93 -1.33 -24.75
CA ALA A 107 1.59 -2.26 -23.82
C ALA A 107 2.07 -1.60 -22.51
N VAL A 108 2.59 -0.37 -22.56
CA VAL A 108 3.02 0.35 -21.34
C VAL A 108 1.82 0.75 -20.46
N LEU A 109 0.67 0.97 -21.07
CA LEU A 109 -0.56 1.28 -20.35
C LEU A 109 -1.23 0.02 -19.77
N PHE A 110 -1.02 -1.14 -20.39
CA PHE A 110 -1.66 -2.38 -19.95
C PHE A 110 -1.10 -2.88 -18.61
N VAL A 111 0.20 -2.81 -18.36
CA VAL A 111 0.81 -3.32 -17.13
C VAL A 111 0.30 -2.56 -15.89
N PRO A 112 0.35 -1.22 -15.85
CA PRO A 112 -0.23 -0.49 -14.74
C PRO A 112 -1.76 -0.58 -14.66
N LEU A 113 -2.46 -0.72 -15.79
CA LEU A 113 -3.91 -0.87 -15.81
C LEU A 113 -4.35 -2.21 -15.18
N ILE A 114 -3.63 -3.29 -15.46
CA ILE A 114 -3.88 -4.60 -14.82
C ILE A 114 -3.58 -4.52 -13.32
N ALA A 115 -2.47 -3.90 -12.93
CA ALA A 115 -2.14 -3.68 -11.51
C ALA A 115 -3.21 -2.84 -10.79
N LEU A 116 -3.82 -1.88 -11.49
CA LEU A 116 -4.93 -1.05 -10.98
C LEU A 116 -6.25 -1.83 -10.85
N THR A 117 -6.46 -2.82 -11.69
CA THR A 117 -7.75 -3.54 -11.74
C THR A 117 -8.03 -4.25 -10.43
N VAL A 118 -7.03 -4.89 -9.82
CA VAL A 118 -7.22 -5.67 -8.59
C VAL A 118 -7.71 -4.80 -7.42
N PRO A 119 -7.02 -3.73 -7.00
CA PRO A 119 -7.47 -2.92 -5.87
C PRO A 119 -8.75 -2.11 -6.17
N ILE A 120 -8.98 -1.74 -7.42
CA ILE A 120 -10.26 -1.10 -7.82
C ILE A 120 -11.42 -2.11 -7.67
N MET A 121 -11.24 -3.32 -8.13
CA MET A 121 -12.26 -4.37 -8.00
C MET A 121 -12.52 -4.72 -6.53
N ASP A 122 -11.49 -4.83 -5.71
CA ASP A 122 -11.64 -5.08 -4.27
C ASP A 122 -12.41 -3.95 -3.59
N THR A 123 -12.07 -2.70 -3.90
CA THR A 123 -12.78 -1.52 -3.35
C THR A 123 -14.23 -1.48 -3.81
N LEU A 124 -14.49 -1.69 -5.10
CA LEU A 124 -15.84 -1.76 -5.64
C LEU A 124 -16.65 -2.88 -5.00
N MET A 125 -16.08 -4.07 -4.89
CA MET A 125 -16.74 -5.22 -4.25
C MET A 125 -17.03 -4.94 -2.77
N ALA A 126 -16.13 -4.29 -2.05
CA ALA A 126 -16.34 -3.88 -0.66
C ALA A 126 -17.49 -2.86 -0.56
N ILE A 127 -17.54 -1.85 -1.44
CA ILE A 127 -18.61 -0.85 -1.49
C ILE A 127 -19.96 -1.50 -1.82
N VAL A 128 -19.99 -2.35 -2.84
CA VAL A 128 -21.22 -3.07 -3.26
C VAL A 128 -21.71 -3.96 -2.12
N ARG A 129 -20.83 -4.75 -1.51
CA ARG A 129 -21.18 -5.61 -0.37
C ARG A 129 -21.75 -4.81 0.80
N ARG A 130 -21.13 -3.68 1.17
CA ARG A 130 -21.62 -2.81 2.24
C ARG A 130 -22.99 -2.20 1.92
N LYS A 131 -23.17 -1.74 0.68
CA LYS A 131 -24.46 -1.19 0.22
C LYS A 131 -25.57 -2.23 0.27
N LEU A 132 -25.30 -3.47 -0.17
CA LEU A 132 -26.26 -4.57 -0.13
C LEU A 132 -26.58 -5.04 1.30
N SER A 133 -25.60 -4.93 2.22
CA SER A 133 -25.76 -5.28 3.65
C SER A 133 -26.36 -4.16 4.48
N GLY A 134 -26.70 -3.00 3.91
CA GLY A 134 -27.27 -1.86 4.64
C GLY A 134 -26.29 -1.19 5.62
N ILE A 135 -24.99 -1.47 5.51
CA ILE A 135 -23.96 -0.93 6.37
C ILE A 135 -23.43 0.39 5.79
N PRO A 136 -23.23 1.46 6.58
CA PRO A 136 -22.66 2.70 6.09
C PRO A 136 -21.29 2.48 5.44
N ILE A 137 -21.07 3.10 4.27
CA ILE A 137 -19.86 2.94 3.45
C ILE A 137 -18.57 3.28 4.24
N PHE A 138 -18.65 4.21 5.18
CA PHE A 138 -17.55 4.68 6.02
C PHE A 138 -17.44 3.99 7.39
N ALA A 139 -18.20 2.91 7.64
CA ALA A 139 -18.05 2.16 8.89
C ALA A 139 -16.72 1.38 8.91
N PRO A 140 -15.97 1.40 10.04
CA PRO A 140 -14.75 0.61 10.15
C PRO A 140 -15.05 -0.87 9.97
N ASP A 141 -14.28 -1.54 9.13
CA ASP A 141 -14.45 -2.97 8.87
C ASP A 141 -13.91 -3.77 10.07
N LYS A 142 -14.80 -4.34 10.86
CA LYS A 142 -14.46 -5.22 11.99
C LYS A 142 -14.20 -6.67 11.55
N SER A 143 -14.28 -6.97 10.26
CA SER A 143 -14.11 -8.32 9.71
C SER A 143 -12.71 -8.60 9.14
N HIS A 144 -11.72 -7.72 9.40
CA HIS A 144 -10.34 -8.11 9.16
C HIS A 144 -9.96 -9.22 10.15
N LEU A 145 -9.70 -10.40 9.60
CA LEU A 145 -9.35 -11.67 10.25
C LEU A 145 -8.05 -11.63 11.07
N HIS A 146 -7.59 -10.48 11.49
CA HIS A 146 -6.48 -10.30 12.42
C HIS A 146 -6.88 -9.52 13.67
N HIS A 147 -7.99 -9.95 14.30
CA HIS A 147 -8.01 -9.89 15.75
C HIS A 147 -7.22 -11.12 16.23
N PRO A 148 -6.03 -10.97 16.81
CA PRO A 148 -5.54 -12.00 17.68
C PRO A 148 -6.63 -12.15 18.75
N GLU A 149 -7.26 -13.32 18.81
CA GLU A 149 -8.09 -13.69 19.93
C GLU A 149 -7.34 -13.23 21.17
N SER A 150 -7.91 -12.24 21.85
CA SER A 150 -7.46 -11.90 23.19
C SER A 150 -7.58 -13.20 23.97
N LEU A 151 -6.45 -13.90 24.09
CA LEU A 151 -6.27 -15.01 24.98
C LEU A 151 -6.97 -14.62 26.28
N HIS A 152 -8.02 -15.31 26.57
CA HIS A 152 -8.70 -15.33 27.84
C HIS A 152 -7.63 -15.31 28.93
N ARG A 153 -7.28 -14.14 29.43
CA ARG A 153 -6.57 -14.05 30.70
C ARG A 153 -7.60 -14.50 31.74
N PRO A 154 -7.42 -15.66 32.41
CA PRO A 154 -8.29 -16.01 33.49
C PRO A 154 -8.20 -14.86 34.50
N HIS A 155 -9.36 -14.32 34.86
CA HIS A 155 -9.51 -13.38 35.95
C HIS A 155 -8.88 -14.02 37.19
N ILE A 156 -7.68 -13.60 37.56
CA ILE A 156 -7.10 -13.89 38.85
C ILE A 156 -7.84 -12.96 39.81
N PRO A 157 -8.67 -13.49 40.72
CA PRO A 157 -9.33 -12.66 41.72
C PRO A 157 -8.25 -12.06 42.61
N HIS A 158 -8.19 -10.72 42.65
CA HIS A 158 -7.37 -9.98 43.59
C HIS A 158 -7.80 -10.39 45.01
N ARG A 159 -7.08 -11.32 45.60
CA ARG A 159 -7.19 -11.69 47.02
C ARG A 159 -6.57 -10.51 47.79
N SER A 160 -7.45 -9.67 48.33
CA SER A 160 -7.09 -8.63 49.27
C SER A 160 -6.53 -9.30 50.55
N ALA A 161 -5.20 -9.38 50.58
CA ALA A 161 -4.51 -9.75 51.82
C ALA A 161 -4.36 -8.46 52.64
N HIS A 162 -5.36 -8.20 53.48
CA HIS A 162 -5.17 -7.38 54.66
C HIS A 162 -4.25 -8.15 55.62
N HIS A 163 -2.98 -7.87 55.53
CA HIS A 163 -2.04 -8.30 56.56
C HIS A 163 -1.91 -7.13 57.55
N ASN A 164 -2.63 -7.27 58.67
CA ASN A 164 -2.42 -6.51 59.87
C ASN A 164 -1.03 -6.86 60.40
N LEU A 165 -0.07 -5.96 60.23
CA LEU A 165 1.20 -6.00 60.97
C LEU A 165 0.98 -5.17 62.25
N GLU A 166 0.56 -5.84 63.33
CA GLU A 166 0.73 -5.34 64.70
C GLU A 166 2.23 -5.32 64.99
N TYR A 167 2.79 -4.12 65.08
CA TYR A 167 4.09 -3.90 65.70
C TYR A 167 3.89 -3.91 67.22
N SER A 168 4.20 -5.02 67.85
CA SER A 168 4.40 -5.08 69.31
C SER A 168 5.79 -4.56 69.61
N TYR A 169 5.86 -3.35 70.12
CA TYR A 169 7.05 -2.87 70.86
C TYR A 169 7.06 -3.55 72.21
N ASN A 170 8.04 -4.38 72.50
CA ASN A 170 8.40 -4.80 73.83
C ASN A 170 9.76 -4.23 74.21
N THR A 171 9.68 -3.34 75.19
CA THR A 171 10.79 -2.87 75.97
C THR A 171 11.22 -3.96 76.94
N ASP A 172 12.48 -4.31 76.94
CA ASP A 172 13.37 -4.47 78.12
C ASP A 172 14.83 -4.51 77.67
#